data_4a8ad4f6532eaff6fe4877ee7198261a
#
_entry.id   4a8ad4f6532eaff6fe4877ee7198261a
#
_cell.length_a   1.000
_cell.length_b   1.000
_cell.length_c   1.000
_cell.angle_alpha   90.00
_cell.angle_beta   90.00
_cell.angle_gamma   90.00
#
_symmetry.space_group_name_H-M   'P 1'
#
loop_
_entity.id
_entity.type
_entity.pdbx_description
1 polymer ?
#
loop_
_entity_poly.entity_id
_entity_poly.type
_entity_poly.pdbx_seq_one_letter_code
_entity_poly.pdbx_strand_id
1 'polypeptide(L)'
;STLMRSSAASDVYKRQGECNRLARSAGMSVAVNPGNNPFNPLYIYGNSGLGKTHIVQAIGHEVRQRHPELQVLYVSMNKFQAQFQTAYKNGEIPDFIHFYQMIDVLIIDDIQELTGKTGTQNAFFNIFNHLQLAGKQLILTSDKPPVELKDIEQRLLTRFKWGLSAQLNTPDYDTKLKIIRAKAQKLGAQITDDVVAYLADNISANVREIEGALSSLVANASFLGRKITTSLAKEILKVYVKLYQKEITIDHIIEVVCEYLNLDFARFNSTERTREIAQARQIAMYLAKQHTKAPLTTIGSAIGGRNHATVLHSCKAVTNLIETDKAFRRQVEEIEKKVLAQ
;
A
#
# COMPACT_ATOMS: atom_id res chain seq x y z
N SER A 1 -23.57 0.83 11.92
CA SER A 1 -22.65 1.84 12.47
C SER A 1 -21.42 1.15 13.03
N THR A 2 -20.28 1.30 12.38
CA THR A 2 -19.01 0.80 12.91
C THR A 2 -18.56 1.81 13.96
N LEU A 3 -18.82 1.52 15.24
CA LEU A 3 -18.33 2.30 16.37
C LEU A 3 -16.78 2.30 16.30
N MET A 4 -16.20 3.45 16.01
CA MET A 4 -14.76 3.68 16.12
C MET A 4 -14.37 3.54 17.59
N ARG A 5 -13.53 2.55 17.93
CA ARG A 5 -13.02 2.35 19.30
C ARG A 5 -12.04 3.49 19.64
N SER A 6 -12.36 4.24 20.69
CA SER A 6 -11.93 5.60 20.95
C SER A 6 -10.50 5.82 21.48
N SER A 7 -9.78 4.83 21.98
CA SER A 7 -8.49 5.09 22.67
C SER A 7 -7.23 4.90 21.81
N ALA A 8 -7.34 4.14 20.72
CA ALA A 8 -6.17 3.77 19.89
C ALA A 8 -5.78 4.83 18.85
N ALA A 9 -6.74 5.64 18.39
CA ALA A 9 -6.51 6.59 17.30
C ALA A 9 -5.72 7.83 17.73
N SER A 10 -5.96 8.38 18.92
CA SER A 10 -5.29 9.60 19.38
C SER A 10 -3.77 9.37 19.65
N ASP A 11 -3.41 8.17 20.07
CA ASP A 11 -2.01 7.81 20.37
C ASP A 11 -1.14 7.61 19.13
N VAL A 12 -1.73 7.11 18.04
CA VAL A 12 -1.03 6.93 16.75
C VAL A 12 -0.72 8.29 16.13
N TYR A 13 -1.62 9.25 16.29
CA TYR A 13 -1.46 10.61 15.80
C TYR A 13 -0.26 11.34 16.43
N LYS A 14 0.03 11.08 17.70
CA LYS A 14 1.14 11.69 18.45
C LYS A 14 2.50 11.06 18.19
N ARG A 15 2.58 9.87 17.62
CA ARG A 15 3.79 9.02 17.57
C ARG A 15 4.41 8.83 16.18
N GLN A 16 3.82 9.41 15.12
CA GLN A 16 4.42 9.35 13.79
C GLN A 16 5.60 10.34 13.68
N GLY A 17 6.71 9.82 13.11
CA GLY A 17 7.93 10.59 12.95
C GLY A 17 7.81 11.75 11.93
N GLU A 18 8.92 12.45 11.72
CA GLU A 18 9.08 13.55 10.77
C GLU A 18 8.63 13.18 9.34
N CYS A 19 8.77 11.92 8.95
CA CYS A 19 8.45 11.39 7.62
C CYS A 19 6.99 11.61 7.19
N ASN A 20 6.04 11.75 8.14
CA ASN A 20 4.60 11.92 7.85
C ASN A 20 4.03 13.25 8.43
N ARG A 21 4.89 14.21 8.66
CA ARG A 21 4.54 15.50 9.26
C ARG A 21 3.48 16.27 8.47
N LEU A 22 3.55 16.25 7.12
CA LEU A 22 2.58 16.95 6.28
C LEU A 22 1.17 16.36 6.47
N ALA A 23 1.01 15.04 6.35
CA ALA A 23 -0.28 14.38 6.50
C ALA A 23 -0.88 14.61 7.91
N ARG A 24 -0.01 14.61 8.94
CA ARG A 24 -0.40 14.89 10.30
C ARG A 24 -0.88 16.33 10.49
N SER A 25 -0.11 17.31 10.02
CA SER A 25 -0.44 18.72 10.16
C SER A 25 -1.72 19.09 9.40
N ALA A 26 -1.87 18.56 8.18
CA ALA A 26 -3.07 18.73 7.39
C ALA A 26 -4.29 18.09 8.08
N GLY A 27 -4.15 16.87 8.58
CA GLY A 27 -5.21 16.19 9.31
C GLY A 27 -5.65 16.92 10.57
N MET A 28 -4.69 17.53 11.31
CA MET A 28 -5.02 18.36 12.49
C MET A 28 -5.75 19.65 12.09
N SER A 29 -5.34 20.30 10.99
CA SER A 29 -6.05 21.47 10.46
C SER A 29 -7.49 21.12 10.06
N VAL A 30 -7.69 19.98 9.40
CA VAL A 30 -9.03 19.45 9.07
C VAL A 30 -9.84 19.18 10.34
N ALA A 31 -9.22 18.61 11.38
CA ALA A 31 -9.92 18.31 12.63
C ALA A 31 -10.34 19.57 13.41
N VAL A 32 -9.59 20.66 13.27
CA VAL A 32 -9.92 21.96 13.90
C VAL A 32 -11.07 22.65 13.16
N ASN A 33 -11.03 22.71 11.83
CA ASN A 33 -12.03 23.41 11.01
C ASN A 33 -12.47 22.52 9.82
N PRO A 34 -13.31 21.51 10.03
CA PRO A 34 -13.78 20.64 8.95
C PRO A 34 -14.57 21.44 7.91
N GLY A 35 -14.28 21.22 6.62
CA GLY A 35 -14.93 21.90 5.50
C GLY A 35 -14.47 23.35 5.26
N ASN A 36 -14.05 24.05 6.28
CA ASN A 36 -13.59 25.44 6.20
C ASN A 36 -12.05 25.53 6.32
N ASN A 37 -11.35 24.78 5.50
CA ASN A 37 -9.89 24.74 5.41
C ASN A 37 -9.45 24.52 3.95
N PRO A 38 -8.19 24.84 3.57
CA PRO A 38 -7.72 24.69 2.19
C PRO A 38 -7.48 23.23 1.76
N PHE A 39 -7.65 22.27 2.67
CA PHE A 39 -7.34 20.84 2.45
C PHE A 39 -8.62 20.03 2.20
N ASN A 40 -9.43 20.45 1.23
CA ASN A 40 -10.67 19.77 0.87
C ASN A 40 -10.74 19.50 -0.64
N PRO A 41 -10.60 18.22 -1.08
CA PRO A 41 -10.37 17.03 -0.27
C PRO A 41 -8.96 16.94 0.33
N LEU A 42 -8.82 16.27 1.46
CA LEU A 42 -7.54 15.79 1.94
C LEU A 42 -7.31 14.37 1.37
N TYR A 43 -6.33 14.24 0.49
CA TYR A 43 -5.98 12.98 -0.16
C TYR A 43 -4.67 12.43 0.42
N ILE A 44 -4.75 11.30 1.14
CA ILE A 44 -3.60 10.65 1.77
C ILE A 44 -3.24 9.40 1.00
N TYR A 45 -2.02 9.33 0.48
CA TYR A 45 -1.59 8.18 -0.32
C TYR A 45 -0.23 7.64 0.11
N GLY A 46 0.05 6.41 -0.30
CA GLY A 46 1.30 5.71 -0.03
C GLY A 46 1.10 4.21 -0.01
N ASN A 47 2.18 3.45 -0.02
CA ASN A 47 2.16 2.00 -0.11
C ASN A 47 1.27 1.35 0.97
N SER A 48 0.85 0.11 0.71
CA SER A 48 0.05 -0.65 1.68
C SER A 48 0.81 -0.81 3.01
N GLY A 49 0.06 -0.72 4.12
CA GLY A 49 0.63 -0.94 5.46
C GLY A 49 1.35 0.25 6.09
N LEU A 50 1.39 1.43 5.46
CA LEU A 50 2.01 2.64 6.04
C LEU A 50 1.13 3.37 7.07
N GLY A 51 -0.08 2.87 7.32
CA GLY A 51 -0.96 3.45 8.35
C GLY A 51 -1.96 4.49 7.83
N LYS A 52 -2.27 4.53 6.53
CA LYS A 52 -3.29 5.42 5.93
C LYS A 52 -4.61 5.37 6.69
N THR A 53 -5.17 4.18 6.81
CA THR A 53 -6.42 3.94 7.56
C THR A 53 -6.37 4.46 8.99
N HIS A 54 -5.24 4.25 9.69
CA HIS A 54 -5.08 4.74 11.08
C HIS A 54 -5.10 6.27 11.17
N ILE A 55 -4.45 6.95 10.23
CA ILE A 55 -4.43 8.42 10.20
C ILE A 55 -5.82 8.97 9.98
N VAL A 56 -6.55 8.49 8.96
CA VAL A 56 -7.88 9.04 8.65
C VAL A 56 -8.91 8.71 9.73
N GLN A 57 -8.79 7.55 10.38
CA GLN A 57 -9.61 7.23 11.55
C GLN A 57 -9.28 8.12 12.75
N ALA A 58 -8.01 8.45 12.96
CA ALA A 58 -7.59 9.39 14.01
C ALA A 58 -8.14 10.78 13.75
N ILE A 59 -8.09 11.27 12.49
CA ILE A 59 -8.70 12.54 12.10
C ILE A 59 -10.19 12.53 12.37
N GLY A 60 -10.91 11.49 11.91
CA GLY A 60 -12.36 11.38 12.15
C GLY A 60 -12.73 11.32 13.62
N HIS A 61 -11.92 10.68 14.44
CA HIS A 61 -12.11 10.66 15.89
C HIS A 61 -11.90 12.05 16.52
N GLU A 62 -10.85 12.75 16.13
CA GLU A 62 -10.56 14.10 16.63
C GLU A 62 -11.64 15.10 16.20
N VAL A 63 -12.15 15.01 14.95
CA VAL A 63 -13.31 15.81 14.51
C VAL A 63 -14.50 15.58 15.42
N ARG A 64 -14.87 14.32 15.70
CA ARG A 64 -16.02 13.99 16.56
C ARG A 64 -15.85 14.46 17.99
N GLN A 65 -14.63 14.51 18.51
CA GLN A 65 -14.37 15.03 19.84
C GLN A 65 -14.51 16.56 19.91
N ARG A 66 -14.08 17.26 18.86
CA ARG A 66 -14.13 18.74 18.81
C ARG A 66 -15.48 19.26 18.35
N HIS A 67 -16.14 18.53 17.49
CA HIS A 67 -17.38 18.89 16.81
C HIS A 67 -18.39 17.76 16.95
N PRO A 68 -18.96 17.54 18.14
CA PRO A 68 -19.90 16.43 18.40
C PRO A 68 -21.22 16.56 17.61
N GLU A 69 -21.54 17.76 17.13
CA GLU A 69 -22.69 18.07 16.28
C GLU A 69 -22.54 17.57 14.84
N LEU A 70 -21.31 17.37 14.36
CA LEU A 70 -21.05 16.98 12.97
C LEU A 70 -21.23 15.48 12.76
N GLN A 71 -21.84 15.11 11.65
CA GLN A 71 -21.95 13.72 11.21
C GLN A 71 -20.68 13.27 10.49
N VAL A 72 -19.86 12.46 11.16
CA VAL A 72 -18.62 11.92 10.62
C VAL A 72 -18.82 10.46 10.23
N LEU A 73 -18.66 10.15 8.95
CA LEU A 73 -18.75 8.80 8.42
C LEU A 73 -17.39 8.33 7.86
N TYR A 74 -16.91 7.20 8.37
CA TYR A 74 -15.82 6.43 7.78
C TYR A 74 -16.38 5.21 7.04
N VAL A 75 -15.99 5.02 5.79
CA VAL A 75 -16.35 3.85 4.99
C VAL A 75 -15.20 3.48 4.05
N SER A 76 -14.92 2.16 3.91
CA SER A 76 -14.02 1.71 2.85
C SER A 76 -14.73 1.73 1.49
N MET A 77 -13.99 1.94 0.42
CA MET A 77 -14.57 1.97 -0.93
C MET A 77 -15.26 0.63 -1.29
N ASN A 78 -14.75 -0.49 -0.82
CA ASN A 78 -15.40 -1.79 -1.02
C ASN A 78 -16.77 -1.86 -0.34
N LYS A 79 -16.90 -1.31 0.87
CA LYS A 79 -18.21 -1.24 1.57
C LYS A 79 -19.16 -0.27 0.88
N PHE A 80 -18.66 0.88 0.43
CA PHE A 80 -19.45 1.84 -0.37
C PHE A 80 -20.01 1.17 -1.63
N GLN A 81 -19.19 0.41 -2.36
CA GLN A 81 -19.62 -0.33 -3.55
C GLN A 81 -20.68 -1.39 -3.24
N ALA A 82 -20.48 -2.17 -2.16
CA ALA A 82 -21.47 -3.17 -1.76
C ALA A 82 -22.84 -2.53 -1.44
N GLN A 83 -22.82 -1.40 -0.75
CA GLN A 83 -24.03 -0.63 -0.46
C GLN A 83 -24.68 -0.06 -1.73
N PHE A 84 -23.87 0.49 -2.65
CA PHE A 84 -24.35 0.97 -3.95
C PHE A 84 -24.98 -0.15 -4.77
N GLN A 85 -24.36 -1.32 -4.83
CA GLN A 85 -24.90 -2.48 -5.55
C GLN A 85 -26.24 -2.96 -4.97
N THR A 86 -26.37 -2.93 -3.65
CA THR A 86 -27.63 -3.27 -2.98
C THR A 86 -28.72 -2.24 -3.34
N ALA A 87 -28.43 -0.95 -3.23
CA ALA A 87 -29.35 0.12 -3.60
C ALA A 87 -29.74 0.08 -5.09
N TYR A 88 -28.79 -0.28 -5.97
CA TYR A 88 -29.06 -0.46 -7.38
C TYR A 88 -30.05 -1.61 -7.64
N LYS A 89 -29.85 -2.77 -6.99
CA LYS A 89 -30.76 -3.93 -7.12
C LYS A 89 -32.16 -3.66 -6.61
N ASN A 90 -32.27 -2.83 -5.55
CA ASN A 90 -33.55 -2.47 -4.92
C ASN A 90 -34.24 -1.27 -5.59
N GLY A 91 -33.58 -0.56 -6.51
CA GLY A 91 -34.11 0.70 -7.07
C GLY A 91 -34.01 1.90 -6.12
N GLU A 92 -33.17 1.83 -5.08
CA GLU A 92 -33.02 2.81 -3.99
C GLU A 92 -31.80 3.73 -4.18
N ILE A 93 -31.33 3.93 -5.41
CA ILE A 93 -30.15 4.78 -5.68
C ILE A 93 -30.34 6.22 -5.14
N PRO A 94 -31.52 6.88 -5.32
CA PRO A 94 -31.70 8.23 -4.78
C PRO A 94 -31.51 8.31 -3.26
N ASP A 95 -32.04 7.35 -2.51
CA ASP A 95 -31.92 7.30 -1.05
C ASP A 95 -30.47 7.04 -0.62
N PHE A 96 -29.75 6.18 -1.34
CA PHE A 96 -28.32 5.95 -1.13
C PHE A 96 -27.51 7.23 -1.32
N ILE A 97 -27.73 7.97 -2.41
CA ILE A 97 -27.06 9.24 -2.67
C ILE A 97 -27.40 10.26 -1.62
N HIS A 98 -28.69 10.40 -1.27
CA HIS A 98 -29.16 11.34 -0.28
C HIS A 98 -28.54 11.09 1.09
N PHE A 99 -28.48 9.81 1.54
CA PHE A 99 -27.83 9.43 2.79
C PHE A 99 -26.38 9.96 2.88
N TYR A 100 -25.58 9.77 1.83
CA TYR A 100 -24.20 10.25 1.82
C TYR A 100 -24.09 11.77 1.74
N GLN A 101 -25.05 12.44 1.11
CA GLN A 101 -25.11 13.91 1.03
C GLN A 101 -25.42 14.59 2.37
N MET A 102 -26.02 13.88 3.31
CA MET A 102 -26.27 14.38 4.67
C MET A 102 -25.02 14.41 5.56
N ILE A 103 -23.96 13.73 5.20
CA ILE A 103 -22.72 13.61 5.99
C ILE A 103 -21.94 14.93 5.95
N ASP A 104 -21.40 15.36 7.09
CA ASP A 104 -20.59 16.59 7.19
C ASP A 104 -19.10 16.33 6.96
N VAL A 105 -18.60 15.17 7.42
CA VAL A 105 -17.23 14.74 7.18
C VAL A 105 -17.23 13.32 6.64
N LEU A 106 -16.96 13.16 5.35
CA LEU A 106 -16.91 11.86 4.69
C LEU A 106 -15.47 11.39 4.49
N ILE A 107 -15.15 10.25 5.09
CA ILE A 107 -13.85 9.60 4.98
C ILE A 107 -14.02 8.34 4.15
N ILE A 108 -13.37 8.31 2.98
CA ILE A 108 -13.36 7.14 2.08
C ILE A 108 -11.96 6.52 2.07
N ASP A 109 -11.88 5.28 2.49
CA ASP A 109 -10.62 4.53 2.53
C ASP A 109 -10.49 3.64 1.29
N ASP A 110 -9.26 3.57 0.73
CA ASP A 110 -8.90 2.76 -0.43
C ASP A 110 -9.67 3.13 -1.72
N ILE A 111 -9.59 4.40 -2.14
CA ILE A 111 -10.32 4.93 -3.31
C ILE A 111 -9.91 4.24 -4.63
N GLN A 112 -8.73 3.62 -4.72
CA GLN A 112 -8.26 2.86 -5.89
C GLN A 112 -9.21 1.70 -6.25
N GLU A 113 -10.03 1.24 -5.32
CA GLU A 113 -11.02 0.19 -5.54
C GLU A 113 -12.18 0.63 -6.47
N LEU A 114 -12.27 1.93 -6.81
CA LEU A 114 -13.19 2.45 -7.83
C LEU A 114 -12.79 2.09 -9.27
N THR A 115 -11.56 1.64 -9.48
CA THR A 115 -11.01 1.29 -10.81
C THR A 115 -11.97 0.40 -11.60
N GLY A 116 -12.31 0.81 -12.82
CA GLY A 116 -13.16 0.05 -13.74
C GLY A 116 -14.65 -0.03 -13.39
N LYS A 117 -15.14 0.66 -12.34
CA LYS A 117 -16.52 0.55 -11.82
C LYS A 117 -17.37 1.80 -12.12
N THR A 118 -17.65 2.03 -13.40
CA THR A 118 -18.31 3.26 -13.92
C THR A 118 -19.59 3.65 -13.18
N GLY A 119 -20.48 2.71 -12.89
CA GLY A 119 -21.74 3.02 -12.17
C GLY A 119 -21.48 3.58 -10.76
N THR A 120 -20.54 2.96 -10.03
CA THR A 120 -20.15 3.42 -8.70
C THR A 120 -19.40 4.76 -8.77
N GLN A 121 -18.56 4.96 -9.81
CA GLN A 121 -17.87 6.24 -10.04
C GLN A 121 -18.86 7.38 -10.27
N ASN A 122 -19.94 7.17 -11.04
CA ASN A 122 -20.99 8.14 -11.25
C ASN A 122 -21.72 8.52 -9.95
N ALA A 123 -22.12 7.54 -9.15
CA ALA A 123 -22.76 7.78 -7.87
C ALA A 123 -21.83 8.54 -6.91
N PHE A 124 -20.57 8.11 -6.83
CA PHE A 124 -19.56 8.77 -5.99
C PHE A 124 -19.28 10.20 -6.45
N PHE A 125 -19.23 10.44 -7.76
CA PHE A 125 -19.06 11.79 -8.30
C PHE A 125 -20.19 12.73 -7.85
N ASN A 126 -21.44 12.30 -7.91
CA ASN A 126 -22.59 13.09 -7.50
C ASN A 126 -22.52 13.44 -6.00
N ILE A 127 -22.18 12.46 -5.16
CA ILE A 127 -21.99 12.67 -3.72
C ILE A 127 -20.83 13.63 -3.47
N PHE A 128 -19.67 13.37 -4.06
CA PHE A 128 -18.47 14.19 -3.92
C PHE A 128 -18.74 15.66 -4.28
N ASN A 129 -19.37 15.89 -5.44
CA ASN A 129 -19.66 17.22 -5.93
C ASN A 129 -20.63 17.98 -5.00
N HIS A 130 -21.67 17.29 -4.52
CA HIS A 130 -22.61 17.86 -3.55
C HIS A 130 -21.90 18.29 -2.27
N LEU A 131 -21.12 17.39 -1.66
CA LEU A 131 -20.40 17.65 -0.41
C LEU A 131 -19.40 18.80 -0.57
N GLN A 132 -18.68 18.85 -1.67
CA GLN A 132 -17.73 19.92 -1.96
C GLN A 132 -18.42 21.28 -2.11
N LEU A 133 -19.52 21.35 -2.85
CA LEU A 133 -20.30 22.59 -3.03
C LEU A 133 -20.97 23.05 -1.72
N ALA A 134 -21.35 22.12 -0.87
CA ALA A 134 -21.93 22.42 0.45
C ALA A 134 -20.86 22.77 1.51
N GLY A 135 -19.58 22.85 1.16
CA GLY A 135 -18.50 23.14 2.09
C GLY A 135 -18.23 22.02 3.12
N LYS A 136 -18.67 20.78 2.83
CA LYS A 136 -18.46 19.64 3.69
C LYS A 136 -17.10 19.00 3.45
N GLN A 137 -16.51 18.38 4.48
CA GLN A 137 -15.14 17.85 4.42
C GLN A 137 -15.08 16.46 3.78
N LEU A 138 -14.16 16.31 2.84
CA LEU A 138 -13.83 15.03 2.21
C LEU A 138 -12.40 14.62 2.58
N ILE A 139 -12.21 13.36 2.98
CA ILE A 139 -10.92 12.75 3.26
C ILE A 139 -10.85 11.44 2.50
N LEU A 140 -9.81 11.28 1.69
CA LEU A 140 -9.64 10.11 0.82
C LEU A 140 -8.30 9.44 1.12
N THR A 141 -8.25 8.11 1.04
CA THR A 141 -6.98 7.39 1.03
C THR A 141 -6.80 6.58 -0.24
N SER A 142 -5.55 6.35 -0.63
CA SER A 142 -5.18 5.51 -1.77
C SER A 142 -3.80 4.88 -1.58
N ASP A 143 -3.53 3.81 -2.32
CA ASP A 143 -2.18 3.26 -2.46
C ASP A 143 -1.29 4.08 -3.41
N LYS A 144 -1.92 4.90 -4.30
CA LYS A 144 -1.24 5.67 -5.36
C LYS A 144 -1.69 7.14 -5.37
N PRO A 145 -0.85 8.05 -5.88
CA PRO A 145 -1.27 9.43 -6.14
C PRO A 145 -2.38 9.47 -7.20
N PRO A 146 -3.20 10.54 -7.24
CA PRO A 146 -4.31 10.65 -8.20
C PRO A 146 -3.89 10.54 -9.68
N VAL A 147 -2.65 10.90 -10.00
CA VAL A 147 -2.12 10.87 -11.38
C VAL A 147 -1.83 9.44 -11.87
N GLU A 148 -1.65 8.49 -10.98
CA GLU A 148 -1.35 7.09 -11.30
C GLU A 148 -2.58 6.19 -11.27
N LEU A 149 -3.75 6.71 -10.86
CA LEU A 149 -4.98 5.95 -10.86
C LEU A 149 -5.46 5.73 -12.30
N LYS A 150 -5.58 4.46 -12.69
CA LYS A 150 -6.06 4.04 -14.01
C LYS A 150 -7.55 3.71 -13.96
N ASP A 151 -8.25 3.80 -15.10
CA ASP A 151 -9.66 3.44 -15.27
C ASP A 151 -10.61 4.14 -14.27
N ILE A 152 -10.24 5.37 -13.88
CA ILE A 152 -11.08 6.30 -13.14
C ILE A 152 -11.39 7.50 -14.02
N GLU A 153 -12.65 7.94 -14.01
CA GLU A 153 -13.11 9.06 -14.83
C GLU A 153 -12.33 10.35 -14.54
N GLN A 154 -11.93 11.05 -15.60
CA GLN A 154 -11.10 12.27 -15.53
C GLN A 154 -11.70 13.35 -14.62
N ARG A 155 -13.03 13.45 -14.56
CA ARG A 155 -13.71 14.40 -13.68
C ARG A 155 -13.49 14.12 -12.19
N LEU A 156 -13.37 12.83 -11.76
CA LEU A 156 -13.01 12.45 -10.40
C LEU A 156 -11.54 12.74 -10.12
N LEU A 157 -10.63 12.35 -11.04
CA LEU A 157 -9.20 12.61 -10.90
C LEU A 157 -8.89 14.09 -10.73
N THR A 158 -9.57 14.96 -11.48
CA THR A 158 -9.43 16.41 -11.34
C THR A 158 -9.81 16.89 -9.94
N ARG A 159 -10.88 16.35 -9.37
CA ARG A 159 -11.34 16.69 -8.03
C ARG A 159 -10.41 16.15 -6.92
N PHE A 160 -9.86 14.95 -7.09
CA PHE A 160 -8.90 14.40 -6.13
C PHE A 160 -7.63 15.25 -6.04
N LYS A 161 -7.24 15.92 -7.13
CA LYS A 161 -6.09 16.81 -7.21
C LYS A 161 -6.35 18.22 -6.65
N TRP A 162 -7.61 18.60 -6.45
CA TRP A 162 -7.96 19.99 -6.09
C TRP A 162 -7.45 20.40 -4.72
N GLY A 163 -7.60 19.54 -3.72
CA GLY A 163 -7.16 19.83 -2.34
C GLY A 163 -5.69 19.51 -2.10
N LEU A 164 -5.39 18.99 -0.93
CA LEU A 164 -4.02 18.59 -0.57
C LEU A 164 -3.82 17.09 -0.75
N SER A 165 -2.81 16.73 -1.53
CA SER A 165 -2.31 15.34 -1.60
C SER A 165 -1.08 15.19 -0.71
N ALA A 166 -1.18 14.34 0.33
CA ALA A 166 -0.12 14.08 1.29
C ALA A 166 0.36 12.63 1.18
N GLN A 167 1.63 12.46 0.84
CA GLN A 167 2.26 11.15 0.76
C GLN A 167 2.65 10.66 2.14
N LEU A 168 2.36 9.38 2.42
CA LEU A 168 2.92 8.67 3.56
C LEU A 168 4.17 7.92 3.13
N ASN A 169 5.26 8.22 3.81
CA ASN A 169 6.53 7.57 3.62
C ASN A 169 6.74 6.44 4.63
N THR A 170 7.66 5.57 4.31
CA THR A 170 8.11 4.52 5.23
C THR A 170 8.66 5.12 6.52
N PRO A 171 8.33 4.58 7.70
CA PRO A 171 8.87 5.08 8.95
C PRO A 171 10.40 4.90 8.98
N ASP A 172 11.08 5.93 9.45
CA ASP A 172 12.50 5.86 9.78
C ASP A 172 12.74 4.92 10.98
N TYR A 173 14.00 4.63 11.26
CA TYR A 173 14.40 3.68 12.30
C TYR A 173 13.85 4.09 13.68
N ASP A 174 13.96 5.36 14.05
CA ASP A 174 13.47 5.86 15.34
C ASP A 174 11.95 5.76 15.46
N THR A 175 11.24 6.02 14.37
CA THR A 175 9.79 5.84 14.31
C THR A 175 9.41 4.36 14.43
N LYS A 176 10.14 3.44 13.79
CA LYS A 176 9.94 2.00 13.96
C LYS A 176 10.09 1.57 15.41
N LEU A 177 11.15 2.00 16.12
CA LEU A 177 11.34 1.71 17.53
C LEU A 177 10.14 2.17 18.38
N LYS A 178 9.65 3.38 18.15
CA LYS A 178 8.47 3.94 18.83
C LYS A 178 7.21 3.12 18.55
N ILE A 179 6.99 2.72 17.29
CA ILE A 179 5.84 1.90 16.88
C ILE A 179 5.90 0.54 17.58
N ILE A 180 7.06 -0.13 17.56
CA ILE A 180 7.24 -1.46 18.17
C ILE A 180 6.95 -1.40 19.67
N ARG A 181 7.55 -0.45 20.40
CA ARG A 181 7.31 -0.28 21.85
C ARG A 181 5.84 -0.04 22.18
N ALA A 182 5.20 0.87 21.42
CA ALA A 182 3.79 1.20 21.61
C ALA A 182 2.86 0.02 21.36
N LYS A 183 3.15 -0.77 20.33
CA LYS A 183 2.36 -1.97 20.01
C LYS A 183 2.58 -3.09 21.04
N ALA A 184 3.80 -3.30 21.47
CA ALA A 184 4.12 -4.26 22.55
C ALA A 184 3.35 -3.91 23.84
N GLN A 185 3.36 -2.64 24.23
CA GLN A 185 2.61 -2.15 25.39
C GLN A 185 1.10 -2.41 25.26
N LYS A 186 0.51 -2.19 24.06
CA LYS A 186 -0.91 -2.50 23.80
C LYS A 186 -1.23 -3.99 23.90
N LEU A 187 -0.27 -4.85 23.56
CA LEU A 187 -0.40 -6.31 23.69
C LEU A 187 -0.09 -6.80 25.13
N GLY A 188 0.20 -5.90 26.07
CA GLY A 188 0.58 -6.25 27.43
C GLY A 188 1.93 -6.96 27.52
N ALA A 189 2.74 -6.89 26.47
CA ALA A 189 4.01 -7.59 26.39
C ALA A 189 5.17 -6.71 26.89
N GLN A 190 5.98 -7.29 27.80
CA GLN A 190 7.25 -6.72 28.20
C GLN A 190 8.34 -7.21 27.24
N ILE A 191 8.91 -6.31 26.45
CA ILE A 191 10.01 -6.59 25.53
C ILE A 191 11.22 -5.74 25.90
N THR A 192 12.41 -6.35 25.82
CA THR A 192 13.68 -5.65 26.08
C THR A 192 14.08 -4.78 24.89
N ASP A 193 14.91 -3.77 25.13
CA ASP A 193 15.38 -2.88 24.07
C ASP A 193 16.15 -3.63 22.97
N ASP A 194 16.85 -4.70 23.29
CA ASP A 194 17.54 -5.57 22.32
C ASP A 194 16.57 -6.24 21.37
N VAL A 195 15.40 -6.68 21.85
CA VAL A 195 14.34 -7.26 21.03
C VAL A 195 13.71 -6.19 20.15
N VAL A 196 13.47 -5.00 20.70
CA VAL A 196 12.92 -3.86 19.94
C VAL A 196 13.86 -3.47 18.79
N ALA A 197 15.16 -3.32 19.07
CA ALA A 197 16.18 -3.01 18.07
C ALA A 197 16.25 -4.11 16.99
N TYR A 198 16.31 -5.38 17.42
CA TYR A 198 16.35 -6.50 16.49
C TYR A 198 15.13 -6.54 15.55
N LEU A 199 13.92 -6.29 16.06
CA LEU A 199 12.71 -6.22 15.24
C LEU A 199 12.76 -5.03 14.27
N ALA A 200 13.23 -3.86 14.70
CA ALA A 200 13.35 -2.68 13.86
C ALA A 200 14.34 -2.85 12.70
N ASP A 201 15.43 -3.58 12.92
CA ASP A 201 16.46 -3.87 11.91
C ASP A 201 16.00 -4.91 10.87
N ASN A 202 15.20 -5.89 11.30
CA ASN A 202 14.89 -7.07 10.49
C ASN A 202 13.47 -7.10 9.92
N ILE A 203 12.59 -6.18 10.32
CA ILE A 203 11.26 -6.03 9.73
C ILE A 203 11.30 -4.89 8.71
N SER A 204 10.71 -5.12 7.53
CA SER A 204 10.56 -4.08 6.54
C SER A 204 9.76 -2.88 7.10
N ALA A 205 9.77 -1.76 6.40
CA ALA A 205 9.16 -0.52 6.88
C ALA A 205 7.61 -0.54 6.92
N ASN A 206 7.00 -1.73 6.82
CA ASN A 206 5.55 -1.91 6.81
C ASN A 206 5.01 -2.10 8.23
N VAL A 207 4.16 -1.19 8.68
CA VAL A 207 3.57 -1.23 10.04
C VAL A 207 2.73 -2.50 10.26
N ARG A 208 2.07 -3.03 9.23
CA ARG A 208 1.33 -4.30 9.33
C ARG A 208 2.24 -5.49 9.62
N GLU A 209 3.43 -5.50 9.03
CA GLU A 209 4.42 -6.55 9.29
C GLU A 209 4.95 -6.46 10.71
N ILE A 210 5.19 -5.25 11.21
CA ILE A 210 5.57 -5.02 12.62
C ILE A 210 4.47 -5.56 13.55
N GLU A 211 3.21 -5.24 13.27
CA GLU A 211 2.07 -5.71 14.07
C GLU A 211 1.94 -7.23 14.06
N GLY A 212 2.04 -7.84 12.88
CA GLY A 212 1.93 -9.28 12.74
C GLY A 212 3.09 -10.04 13.40
N ALA A 213 4.33 -9.56 13.23
CA ALA A 213 5.50 -10.13 13.86
C ALA A 213 5.41 -10.04 15.40
N LEU A 214 5.01 -8.89 15.94
CA LEU A 214 4.80 -8.71 17.37
C LEU A 214 3.67 -9.60 17.91
N SER A 215 2.54 -9.67 17.22
CA SER A 215 1.42 -10.53 17.63
C SER A 215 1.84 -12.00 17.67
N SER A 216 2.59 -12.45 16.65
CA SER A 216 3.15 -13.81 16.60
C SER A 216 4.15 -14.06 17.72
N LEU A 217 5.01 -13.07 18.01
CA LEU A 217 6.00 -13.17 19.08
C LEU A 217 5.34 -13.28 20.46
N VAL A 218 4.36 -12.42 20.73
CA VAL A 218 3.61 -12.41 21.99
C VAL A 218 2.79 -13.69 22.15
N ALA A 219 2.10 -14.13 21.09
CA ALA A 219 1.34 -15.38 21.12
C ALA A 219 2.21 -16.58 21.41
N ASN A 220 3.35 -16.74 20.72
CA ASN A 220 4.29 -17.84 20.97
C ASN A 220 4.88 -17.80 22.38
N ALA A 221 5.26 -16.62 22.88
CA ALA A 221 5.75 -16.46 24.23
C ALA A 221 4.69 -16.88 25.27
N SER A 222 3.45 -16.45 25.09
CA SER A 222 2.35 -16.77 25.99
C SER A 222 1.96 -18.25 25.97
N PHE A 223 1.82 -18.85 24.78
CA PHE A 223 1.43 -20.27 24.65
C PHE A 223 2.50 -21.24 25.09
N LEU A 224 3.78 -20.90 24.90
CA LEU A 224 4.90 -21.77 25.27
C LEU A 224 5.47 -21.47 26.67
N GLY A 225 4.92 -20.47 27.37
CA GLY A 225 5.44 -20.04 28.69
C GLY A 225 6.87 -19.50 28.62
N ARG A 226 7.32 -19.02 27.46
CA ARG A 226 8.68 -18.54 27.22
C ARG A 226 8.77 -17.02 27.42
N LYS A 227 9.92 -16.57 27.92
CA LYS A 227 10.23 -15.12 27.90
C LYS A 227 10.50 -14.64 26.47
N ILE A 228 10.10 -13.43 26.19
CA ILE A 228 10.40 -12.78 24.90
C ILE A 228 11.89 -12.41 24.89
N THR A 229 12.64 -13.10 24.04
CA THR A 229 14.09 -12.91 23.86
C THR A 229 14.43 -12.67 22.40
N THR A 230 15.62 -12.14 22.12
CA THR A 230 16.13 -11.99 20.74
C THR A 230 16.22 -13.33 20.00
N SER A 231 16.48 -14.43 20.71
CA SER A 231 16.49 -15.78 20.13
C SER A 231 15.10 -16.19 19.64
N LEU A 232 14.05 -15.98 20.45
CA LEU A 232 12.68 -16.24 20.06
C LEU A 232 12.24 -15.33 18.92
N ALA A 233 12.62 -14.05 18.95
CA ALA A 233 12.35 -13.12 17.84
C ALA A 233 12.99 -13.57 16.53
N LYS A 234 14.25 -14.06 16.57
CA LYS A 234 14.93 -14.65 15.40
C LYS A 234 14.20 -15.86 14.83
N GLU A 235 13.75 -16.76 15.69
CA GLU A 235 13.01 -17.97 15.29
C GLU A 235 11.71 -17.59 14.57
N ILE A 236 10.94 -16.69 15.16
CA ILE A 236 9.65 -16.28 14.62
C ILE A 236 9.80 -15.46 13.33
N LEU A 237 10.74 -14.51 13.28
CA LEU A 237 10.96 -13.72 12.07
C LEU A 237 11.42 -14.57 10.89
N LYS A 238 12.19 -15.64 11.08
CA LYS A 238 12.54 -16.57 10.01
C LYS A 238 11.30 -17.19 9.34
N VAL A 239 10.30 -17.53 10.12
CA VAL A 239 9.04 -18.09 9.62
C VAL A 239 8.19 -16.97 9.01
N TYR A 240 8.11 -15.83 9.70
CA TYR A 240 7.30 -14.69 9.31
C TYR A 240 7.79 -14.07 8.00
N VAL A 241 9.09 -13.82 7.85
CA VAL A 241 9.70 -13.29 6.61
C VAL A 241 9.49 -14.25 5.43
N LYS A 242 9.56 -15.56 5.63
CA LYS A 242 9.22 -16.55 4.59
C LYS A 242 7.75 -16.50 4.17
N LEU A 243 6.83 -16.19 5.08
CA LEU A 243 5.39 -16.09 4.79
C LEU A 243 5.03 -14.75 4.12
N TYR A 244 5.80 -13.69 4.40
CA TYR A 244 5.58 -12.33 3.89
C TYR A 244 6.58 -11.88 2.83
N GLN A 245 7.48 -12.75 2.36
CA GLN A 245 8.16 -12.47 1.11
C GLN A 245 7.04 -12.31 0.07
N LYS A 246 6.82 -11.06 -0.35
CA LYS A 246 5.96 -10.77 -1.49
C LYS A 246 6.34 -11.76 -2.59
N GLU A 247 5.39 -12.48 -3.13
CA GLU A 247 5.66 -13.29 -4.31
C GLU A 247 6.22 -12.34 -5.37
N ILE A 248 7.47 -12.58 -5.73
CA ILE A 248 8.12 -11.82 -6.79
C ILE A 248 7.29 -12.03 -8.04
N THR A 249 6.72 -10.95 -8.57
CA THR A 249 5.89 -11.02 -9.78
C THR A 249 6.74 -10.84 -11.01
N ILE A 250 6.29 -11.36 -12.16
CA ILE A 250 6.98 -11.18 -13.44
C ILE A 250 7.07 -9.70 -13.79
N ASP A 251 6.01 -8.93 -13.52
CA ASP A 251 5.97 -7.48 -13.80
C ASP A 251 7.02 -6.73 -13.00
N HIS A 252 7.21 -7.06 -11.71
CA HIS A 252 8.27 -6.47 -10.91
C HIS A 252 9.67 -6.78 -11.44
N ILE A 253 9.91 -8.02 -11.88
CA ILE A 253 11.18 -8.40 -12.49
C ILE A 253 11.44 -7.57 -13.76
N ILE A 254 10.41 -7.38 -14.60
CA ILE A 254 10.51 -6.56 -15.82
C ILE A 254 10.85 -5.11 -15.45
N GLU A 255 10.16 -4.53 -14.48
CA GLU A 255 10.42 -3.16 -14.01
C GLU A 255 11.87 -2.98 -13.55
N VAL A 256 12.37 -3.87 -12.70
CA VAL A 256 13.75 -3.81 -12.18
C VAL A 256 14.79 -4.00 -13.30
N VAL A 257 14.55 -4.92 -14.24
CA VAL A 257 15.44 -5.13 -15.39
C VAL A 257 15.47 -3.90 -16.29
N CYS A 258 14.32 -3.31 -16.61
CA CYS A 258 14.22 -2.11 -17.42
C CYS A 258 14.90 -0.91 -16.75
N GLU A 259 14.68 -0.70 -15.45
CA GLU A 259 15.32 0.37 -14.68
C GLU A 259 16.83 0.22 -14.65
N TYR A 260 17.33 -0.99 -14.35
CA TYR A 260 18.78 -1.24 -14.27
C TYR A 260 19.49 -1.04 -15.61
N LEU A 261 18.86 -1.47 -16.70
CA LEU A 261 19.41 -1.36 -18.07
C LEU A 261 19.05 -0.03 -18.75
N ASN A 262 18.36 0.88 -18.05
CA ASN A 262 17.88 2.15 -18.58
C ASN A 262 17.08 2.00 -19.90
N LEU A 263 16.20 1.00 -19.93
CA LEU A 263 15.34 0.67 -21.08
C LEU A 263 13.91 1.16 -20.84
N ASP A 264 13.31 1.74 -21.88
CA ASP A 264 11.90 2.09 -21.87
C ASP A 264 11.03 0.81 -21.86
N PHE A 265 10.06 0.74 -20.98
CA PHE A 265 9.10 -0.36 -20.85
C PHE A 265 8.34 -0.63 -22.15
N ALA A 266 8.00 0.41 -22.92
CA ALA A 266 7.34 0.29 -24.21
C ALA A 266 8.26 -0.41 -25.24
N ARG A 267 9.56 -0.09 -25.27
CA ARG A 267 10.55 -0.75 -26.11
C ARG A 267 10.81 -2.20 -25.67
N PHE A 268 10.84 -2.46 -24.37
CA PHE A 268 10.99 -3.84 -23.84
C PHE A 268 9.86 -4.74 -24.32
N ASN A 269 8.62 -4.26 -24.39
CA ASN A 269 7.45 -5.04 -24.82
C ASN A 269 7.21 -5.00 -26.35
N SER A 270 8.00 -4.26 -27.11
CA SER A 270 7.87 -4.14 -28.57
C SER A 270 8.31 -5.38 -29.32
N THR A 271 8.15 -5.40 -30.64
CA THR A 271 8.67 -6.44 -31.54
C THR A 271 10.16 -6.25 -31.88
N GLU A 272 10.79 -5.19 -31.37
CA GLU A 272 12.19 -4.83 -31.62
C GLU A 272 13.15 -5.95 -31.15
N ARG A 273 14.20 -6.20 -31.95
CA ARG A 273 15.17 -7.31 -31.74
C ARG A 273 16.60 -6.80 -31.64
N THR A 274 16.82 -5.61 -31.11
CA THR A 274 18.16 -5.14 -30.81
C THR A 274 18.83 -6.07 -29.78
N ARG A 275 20.13 -6.16 -29.81
CA ARG A 275 20.91 -7.02 -28.91
C ARG A 275 20.61 -6.69 -27.43
N GLU A 276 20.50 -5.41 -27.11
CA GLU A 276 20.23 -4.93 -25.76
C GLU A 276 18.86 -5.39 -25.25
N ILE A 277 17.80 -5.22 -26.05
CA ILE A 277 16.43 -5.63 -25.68
C ILE A 277 16.31 -7.14 -25.61
N ALA A 278 16.97 -7.87 -26.54
CA ALA A 278 16.98 -9.33 -26.51
C ALA A 278 17.65 -9.85 -25.23
N GLN A 279 18.76 -9.28 -24.82
CA GLN A 279 19.48 -9.63 -23.60
C GLN A 279 18.67 -9.29 -22.34
N ALA A 280 18.05 -8.11 -22.29
CA ALA A 280 17.16 -7.71 -21.20
C ALA A 280 16.00 -8.72 -21.00
N ARG A 281 15.35 -9.11 -22.09
CA ARG A 281 14.27 -10.12 -22.06
C ARG A 281 14.79 -11.48 -21.59
N GLN A 282 15.97 -11.89 -22.01
CA GLN A 282 16.59 -13.16 -21.59
C GLN A 282 16.87 -13.17 -20.09
N ILE A 283 17.42 -12.07 -19.55
CA ILE A 283 17.65 -11.90 -18.10
C ILE A 283 16.33 -11.93 -17.35
N ALA A 284 15.32 -11.20 -17.82
CA ALA A 284 13.99 -11.19 -17.19
C ALA A 284 13.34 -12.58 -17.19
N MET A 285 13.41 -13.34 -18.29
CA MET A 285 12.93 -14.72 -18.37
C MET A 285 13.66 -15.66 -17.41
N TYR A 286 14.98 -15.51 -17.30
CA TYR A 286 15.82 -16.29 -16.40
C TYR A 286 15.43 -16.02 -14.93
N LEU A 287 15.37 -14.74 -14.51
CA LEU A 287 15.00 -14.38 -13.15
C LEU A 287 13.53 -14.75 -12.82
N ALA A 288 12.62 -14.59 -13.77
CA ALA A 288 11.21 -15.00 -13.59
C ALA A 288 11.10 -16.52 -13.35
N LYS A 289 11.87 -17.34 -14.06
CA LYS A 289 11.91 -18.78 -13.85
C LYS A 289 12.52 -19.15 -12.48
N GLN A 290 13.50 -18.41 -11.99
CA GLN A 290 14.18 -18.69 -10.71
C GLN A 290 13.33 -18.26 -9.51
N HIS A 291 12.65 -17.11 -9.60
CA HIS A 291 12.06 -16.45 -8.45
C HIS A 291 10.52 -16.43 -8.46
N THR A 292 9.87 -16.94 -9.52
CA THR A 292 8.41 -17.07 -9.57
C THR A 292 7.98 -18.52 -9.71
N LYS A 293 6.73 -18.81 -9.29
CA LYS A 293 6.09 -20.11 -9.52
C LYS A 293 5.32 -20.15 -10.85
N ALA A 294 5.46 -19.13 -11.70
CA ALA A 294 4.70 -19.02 -12.94
C ALA A 294 5.11 -20.08 -13.96
N PRO A 295 4.15 -20.69 -14.67
CA PRO A 295 4.45 -21.57 -15.79
C PRO A 295 5.25 -20.86 -16.89
N LEU A 296 6.11 -21.58 -17.61
CA LEU A 296 6.93 -21.02 -18.69
C LEU A 296 6.09 -20.35 -19.78
N THR A 297 4.88 -20.80 -20.01
CA THR A 297 3.92 -20.18 -20.94
C THR A 297 3.50 -18.80 -20.47
N THR A 298 3.22 -18.64 -19.19
CA THR A 298 2.88 -17.33 -18.57
C THR A 298 4.06 -16.37 -18.62
N ILE A 299 5.28 -16.84 -18.28
CA ILE A 299 6.51 -16.07 -18.39
C ILE A 299 6.74 -15.57 -19.81
N GLY A 300 6.58 -16.45 -20.79
CA GLY A 300 6.73 -16.11 -22.20
C GLY A 300 5.71 -15.10 -22.70
N SER A 301 4.46 -15.25 -22.29
CA SER A 301 3.36 -14.31 -22.63
C SER A 301 3.61 -12.92 -22.04
N ALA A 302 4.05 -12.84 -20.79
CA ALA A 302 4.33 -11.58 -20.11
C ALA A 302 5.57 -10.87 -20.66
N ILE A 303 6.57 -11.63 -21.16
CA ILE A 303 7.84 -11.08 -21.66
C ILE A 303 7.85 -11.10 -23.20
N GLY A 304 7.08 -10.20 -23.80
CA GLY A 304 7.06 -9.97 -25.25
C GLY A 304 6.32 -11.04 -26.06
N GLY A 305 5.34 -11.76 -25.48
CA GLY A 305 4.47 -12.71 -26.21
C GLY A 305 5.22 -13.92 -26.76
N ARG A 306 6.18 -14.48 -26.01
CA ARG A 306 7.04 -15.59 -26.46
C ARG A 306 6.50 -16.95 -26.00
N ASN A 307 6.81 -18.00 -26.77
CA ASN A 307 6.46 -19.37 -26.42
C ASN A 307 7.40 -19.95 -25.35
N HIS A 308 6.96 -21.05 -24.72
CA HIS A 308 7.73 -21.72 -23.65
C HIS A 308 9.13 -22.20 -24.11
N ALA A 309 9.30 -22.58 -25.38
CA ALA A 309 10.57 -23.03 -25.92
C ALA A 309 11.58 -21.87 -25.96
N THR A 310 11.12 -20.64 -26.30
CA THR A 310 11.95 -19.44 -26.27
C THR A 310 12.41 -19.12 -24.84
N VAL A 311 11.53 -19.28 -23.84
CA VAL A 311 11.88 -19.08 -22.43
C VAL A 311 12.96 -20.06 -21.98
N LEU A 312 12.81 -21.34 -22.30
CA LEU A 312 13.82 -22.36 -21.98
C LEU A 312 15.17 -22.07 -22.63
N HIS A 313 15.17 -21.69 -23.92
CA HIS A 313 16.38 -21.33 -24.65
C HIS A 313 17.04 -20.10 -24.01
N SER A 314 16.27 -19.08 -23.69
CA SER A 314 16.77 -17.86 -23.03
C SER A 314 17.40 -18.16 -21.67
N CYS A 315 16.77 -18.99 -20.85
CA CYS A 315 17.34 -19.41 -19.57
C CYS A 315 18.68 -20.15 -19.74
N LYS A 316 18.79 -21.08 -20.71
CA LYS A 316 20.06 -21.78 -21.00
C LYS A 316 21.14 -20.80 -21.46
N ALA A 317 20.80 -19.86 -22.35
CA ALA A 317 21.71 -18.86 -22.84
C ALA A 317 22.28 -17.98 -21.71
N VAL A 318 21.41 -17.52 -20.81
CA VAL A 318 21.83 -16.72 -19.63
C VAL A 318 22.70 -17.56 -18.69
N THR A 319 22.36 -18.81 -18.41
CA THR A 319 23.18 -19.71 -17.58
C THR A 319 24.59 -19.87 -18.17
N ASN A 320 24.69 -20.15 -19.45
CA ASN A 320 26.01 -20.29 -20.12
C ASN A 320 26.83 -18.98 -20.07
N LEU A 321 26.16 -17.82 -20.24
CA LEU A 321 26.84 -16.52 -20.16
C LEU A 321 27.32 -16.22 -18.74
N ILE A 322 26.56 -16.57 -17.73
CA ILE A 322 26.93 -16.42 -16.31
C ILE A 322 28.21 -17.25 -16.01
N GLU A 323 28.35 -18.44 -16.62
CA GLU A 323 29.51 -19.30 -16.43
C GLU A 323 30.75 -18.79 -17.15
N THR A 324 30.59 -18.18 -18.33
CA THR A 324 31.68 -17.82 -19.24
C THR A 324 32.10 -16.35 -19.15
N ASP A 325 31.20 -15.44 -18.77
CA ASP A 325 31.47 -13.99 -18.75
C ASP A 325 31.28 -13.43 -17.31
N LYS A 326 32.41 -13.03 -16.71
CA LYS A 326 32.43 -12.47 -15.36
C LYS A 326 31.69 -11.12 -15.24
N ALA A 327 31.70 -10.29 -16.30
CA ALA A 327 31.03 -8.99 -16.29
C ALA A 327 29.50 -9.20 -16.35
N PHE A 328 29.08 -10.09 -17.24
CA PHE A 328 27.66 -10.44 -17.35
C PHE A 328 27.13 -11.11 -16.07
N ARG A 329 27.91 -11.97 -15.44
CA ARG A 329 27.58 -12.57 -14.14
C ARG A 329 27.29 -11.50 -13.10
N ARG A 330 28.20 -10.53 -12.92
CA ARG A 330 28.01 -9.42 -11.96
C ARG A 330 26.76 -8.62 -12.26
N GLN A 331 26.50 -8.33 -13.52
CA GLN A 331 25.31 -7.62 -13.94
C GLN A 331 24.03 -8.36 -13.54
N VAL A 332 23.94 -9.66 -13.80
CA VAL A 332 22.77 -10.48 -13.42
C VAL A 332 22.63 -10.57 -11.90
N GLU A 333 23.73 -10.76 -11.16
CA GLU A 333 23.72 -10.78 -9.69
C GLU A 333 23.27 -9.44 -9.07
N GLU A 334 23.64 -8.31 -9.67
CA GLU A 334 23.19 -6.99 -9.21
C GLU A 334 21.69 -6.76 -9.48
N ILE A 335 21.21 -7.17 -10.64
CA ILE A 335 19.77 -7.13 -10.98
C ILE A 335 18.99 -8.05 -10.02
N GLU A 336 19.48 -9.27 -9.80
CA GLU A 336 18.86 -10.23 -8.89
C GLU A 336 18.77 -9.69 -7.45
N LYS A 337 19.85 -9.07 -6.94
CA LYS A 337 19.83 -8.40 -5.64
C LYS A 337 18.77 -7.31 -5.56
N LYS A 338 18.58 -6.52 -6.60
CA LYS A 338 17.54 -5.49 -6.66
C LYS A 338 16.13 -6.10 -6.71
N VAL A 339 15.94 -7.19 -7.45
CA VAL A 339 14.66 -7.94 -7.49
C VAL A 339 14.31 -8.52 -6.12
N LEU A 340 15.31 -8.96 -5.36
CA LEU A 340 15.14 -9.56 -4.02
C LEU A 340 15.07 -8.50 -2.90
N ALA A 341 15.45 -7.25 -3.15
CA ALA A 341 15.53 -6.16 -2.17
C ALA A 341 14.21 -5.41 -1.93
N GLN A 342 13.07 -6.02 -2.25
CA GLN A 342 11.73 -5.43 -2.05
C GLN A 342 11.35 -5.20 -0.60
#